data_30ec25caf129f56c4573f927b4105b0e
#
_entry.id   30ec25caf129f56c4573f927b4105b0e
#
_cell.length_a   1.000
_cell.length_b   1.000
_cell.length_c   1.000
_cell.angle_alpha   90.00
_cell.angle_beta   90.00
_cell.angle_gamma   90.00
#
_symmetry.space_group_name_H-M   'P 1'
#
loop_
_entity.id
_entity.type
_entity.pdbx_description
1 polymer ?
#
loop_
_entity_poly.entity_id
_entity_poly.type
_entity_poly.pdbx_seq_one_letter_code
_entity_poly.pdbx_strand_id
1 'polypeptide(L)'
;MTRTAQLLPHHPATFRPLAGVRVLSLALNLPGPVALARLRALGAHVRKIEPPSGDPMRSMSAALYRAMHRGVAVQALDLKTEPGQAALHEVLRASDLLLTAFRPPALARLGLDRATLSAAHPHLSTVSIVGHPGRRANQPGHDLTYQAEAGLLDTARLPSTLLADMTGALVVMEAAMGAVMQARASGCGVHLQVALSDAAGFAALPRDVGLAGAGALLGGGLPGYAVYACRDGLVALAALEPHFAESLARIAGGASRAAIARWCRTHGAAQLEALAAEHDLPLRAWPLERAKPRRPGQVNT
;
A
#
# COMPACT_ATOMS: atom_id res chain seq x y z
N MET A 1 21.69 -3.25 4.24
CA MET A 1 20.87 -2.15 4.80
C MET A 1 19.43 -2.40 4.40
N THR A 2 18.58 -2.77 5.32
CA THR A 2 17.16 -3.09 5.07
C THR A 2 16.42 -1.83 4.63
N ARG A 3 15.79 -1.89 3.44
CA ARG A 3 14.96 -0.82 2.84
C ARG A 3 13.72 -0.41 3.66
N THR A 4 13.65 -0.75 4.93
CA THR A 4 12.53 -0.46 5.83
C THR A 4 12.39 1.03 6.19
N ALA A 5 13.25 1.91 5.67
CA ALA A 5 13.31 3.31 6.10
C ALA A 5 12.42 4.28 5.28
N GLN A 6 11.88 3.88 4.14
CA GLN A 6 11.16 4.80 3.24
C GLN A 6 9.65 4.54 3.15
N LEU A 7 8.96 4.53 4.29
CA LEU A 7 7.48 4.58 4.28
C LEU A 7 6.94 5.94 3.80
N LEU A 8 7.79 6.93 3.58
CA LEU A 8 7.39 8.33 3.40
C LEU A 8 8.14 8.95 2.22
N PRO A 9 7.49 9.78 1.40
CA PRO A 9 8.16 10.54 0.37
C PRO A 9 9.19 11.50 0.99
N HIS A 10 10.27 11.77 0.27
CA HIS A 10 11.20 12.83 0.64
C HIS A 10 10.51 14.19 0.46
N HIS A 11 10.42 14.94 1.53
CA HIS A 11 9.97 16.33 1.50
C HIS A 11 10.77 17.15 2.52
N PRO A 12 10.90 18.47 2.33
CA PRO A 12 11.54 19.33 3.32
C PRO A 12 10.87 19.22 4.69
N ALA A 13 11.62 19.33 5.77
CA ALA A 13 11.08 19.31 7.14
C ALA A 13 10.03 20.40 7.39
N THR A 14 10.09 21.47 6.61
CA THR A 14 9.13 22.58 6.61
C THR A 14 7.80 22.25 5.93
N PHE A 15 7.73 21.19 5.11
CA PHE A 15 6.50 20.78 4.44
C PHE A 15 5.59 19.99 5.39
N ARG A 16 4.72 20.74 6.07
CA ARG A 16 3.79 20.21 7.08
C ARG A 16 2.35 20.67 6.84
N PRO A 17 1.72 20.30 5.71
CA PRO A 17 0.39 20.77 5.34
C PRO A 17 -0.71 20.39 6.34
N LEU A 18 -0.47 19.35 7.16
CA LEU A 18 -1.37 18.88 8.21
C LEU A 18 -0.95 19.34 9.61
N ALA A 19 -0.08 20.36 9.72
CA ALA A 19 0.25 20.93 11.03
C ALA A 19 -1.03 21.40 11.76
N GLY A 20 -1.14 21.03 13.04
CA GLY A 20 -2.31 21.31 13.87
C GLY A 20 -3.48 20.33 13.69
N VAL A 21 -3.50 19.47 12.67
CA VAL A 21 -4.54 18.44 12.51
C VAL A 21 -4.31 17.30 13.50
N ARG A 22 -5.36 16.89 14.21
CA ARG A 22 -5.36 15.81 15.20
C ARG A 22 -6.12 14.61 14.65
N VAL A 23 -5.43 13.51 14.45
CA VAL A 23 -5.96 12.28 13.87
C VAL A 23 -6.00 11.18 14.90
N LEU A 24 -7.17 10.61 15.12
CA LEU A 24 -7.37 9.38 15.88
C LEU A 24 -7.54 8.21 14.91
N SER A 25 -6.86 7.10 15.17
CA SER A 25 -7.05 5.85 14.43
C SER A 25 -7.48 4.71 15.34
N LEU A 26 -8.54 4.02 14.94
CA LEU A 26 -8.98 2.72 15.48
C LEU A 26 -8.67 1.58 14.52
N ALA A 27 -8.04 1.89 13.38
CA ALA A 27 -7.73 0.91 12.35
C ALA A 27 -6.52 0.04 12.73
N LEU A 28 -6.66 -1.26 12.51
CA LEU A 28 -5.65 -2.28 12.76
C LEU A 28 -5.05 -2.79 11.43
N ASN A 29 -4.09 -3.70 11.54
CA ASN A 29 -3.41 -4.38 10.45
C ASN A 29 -2.54 -3.43 9.60
N LEU A 30 -2.83 -3.26 8.29
CA LEU A 30 -1.92 -2.58 7.38
C LEU A 30 -2.45 -1.25 6.82
N PRO A 31 -3.61 -1.17 6.13
CA PRO A 31 -3.95 0.05 5.37
C PRO A 31 -4.12 1.28 6.26
N GLY A 32 -4.82 1.15 7.39
CA GLY A 32 -5.02 2.27 8.32
C GLY A 32 -3.72 2.75 8.99
N PRO A 33 -2.90 1.89 9.60
CA PRO A 33 -1.62 2.27 10.16
C PRO A 33 -0.63 2.87 9.16
N VAL A 34 -0.59 2.38 7.91
CA VAL A 34 0.23 3.00 6.85
C VAL A 34 -0.26 4.41 6.53
N ALA A 35 -1.58 4.59 6.35
CA ALA A 35 -2.16 5.92 6.13
C ALA A 35 -1.87 6.86 7.30
N LEU A 36 -2.03 6.38 8.56
CA LEU A 36 -1.73 7.16 9.77
C LEU A 36 -0.27 7.62 9.82
N ALA A 37 0.68 6.72 9.50
CA ALA A 37 2.10 7.06 9.46
C ALA A 37 2.40 8.14 8.41
N ARG A 38 1.72 8.11 7.27
CA ARG A 38 1.85 9.12 6.21
C ARG A 38 1.25 10.46 6.59
N LEU A 39 0.06 10.48 7.22
CA LEU A 39 -0.55 11.71 7.74
C LEU A 39 0.35 12.36 8.80
N ARG A 40 0.97 11.56 9.68
CA ARG A 40 1.96 12.05 10.63
C ARG A 40 3.16 12.70 9.93
N ALA A 41 3.68 12.10 8.87
CA ALA A 41 4.80 12.67 8.13
C ALA A 41 4.45 14.03 7.51
N LEU A 42 3.20 14.23 7.13
CA LEU A 42 2.68 15.52 6.65
C LEU A 42 2.41 16.51 7.79
N GLY A 43 2.75 16.19 9.02
CA GLY A 43 2.71 17.09 10.17
C GLY A 43 1.51 16.92 11.09
N ALA A 44 0.60 15.98 10.85
CA ALA A 44 -0.52 15.72 11.74
C ALA A 44 -0.06 15.19 13.12
N HIS A 45 -0.80 15.54 14.17
CA HIS A 45 -0.71 14.90 15.47
C HIS A 45 -1.55 13.63 15.45
N VAL A 46 -0.91 12.47 15.63
CA VAL A 46 -1.57 11.18 15.46
C VAL A 46 -1.62 10.40 16.77
N ARG A 47 -2.76 9.76 17.02
CA ARG A 47 -2.98 8.83 18.10
C ARG A 47 -3.67 7.59 17.57
N LYS A 48 -3.35 6.44 18.14
CA LYS A 48 -4.01 5.17 17.83
C LYS A 48 -4.55 4.54 19.10
N ILE A 49 -5.76 4.03 19.04
CA ILE A 49 -6.36 3.19 20.08
C ILE A 49 -6.41 1.75 19.55
N GLU A 50 -5.89 0.82 20.33
CA GLU A 50 -5.93 -0.61 20.07
C GLU A 50 -6.79 -1.32 21.11
N PRO A 51 -7.40 -2.47 20.79
CA PRO A 51 -8.04 -3.30 21.80
C PRO A 51 -7.00 -3.82 22.80
N PRO A 52 -7.40 -4.34 23.99
CA PRO A 52 -6.48 -4.93 24.96
C PRO A 52 -5.59 -6.05 24.37
N SER A 53 -6.08 -6.77 23.37
CA SER A 53 -5.33 -7.78 22.61
C SER A 53 -4.24 -7.21 21.70
N GLY A 54 -4.23 -5.90 21.48
CA GLY A 54 -3.32 -5.21 20.59
C GLY A 54 -3.66 -5.35 19.10
N ASP A 55 -2.77 -4.85 18.24
CA ASP A 55 -2.86 -4.99 16.80
C ASP A 55 -2.23 -6.33 16.36
N PRO A 56 -2.94 -7.17 15.58
CA PRO A 56 -2.40 -8.43 15.06
C PRO A 56 -1.07 -8.27 14.30
N MET A 57 -0.79 -7.12 13.70
CA MET A 57 0.47 -6.85 13.02
C MET A 57 1.68 -6.97 13.94
N ARG A 58 1.54 -6.81 15.26
CA ARG A 58 2.63 -7.01 16.23
C ARG A 58 3.20 -8.42 16.18
N SER A 59 2.31 -9.42 16.04
CA SER A 59 2.70 -10.84 15.96
C SER A 59 3.09 -11.26 14.54
N MET A 60 2.41 -10.72 13.53
CA MET A 60 2.71 -11.03 12.12
C MET A 60 4.07 -10.47 11.68
N SER A 61 4.38 -9.23 12.03
CA SER A 61 5.63 -8.55 11.70
C SER A 61 5.92 -7.41 12.67
N ALA A 62 6.65 -7.72 13.73
CA ALA A 62 7.07 -6.71 14.71
C ALA A 62 7.91 -5.58 14.09
N ALA A 63 8.68 -5.87 13.05
CA ALA A 63 9.47 -4.87 12.33
C ALA A 63 8.57 -3.87 11.58
N LEU A 64 7.58 -4.36 10.84
CA LEU A 64 6.61 -3.53 10.12
C LEU A 64 5.74 -2.73 11.09
N TYR A 65 5.25 -3.38 12.16
CA TYR A 65 4.50 -2.68 13.21
C TYR A 65 5.29 -1.48 13.76
N ARG A 66 6.55 -1.70 14.18
CA ARG A 66 7.40 -0.61 14.70
C ARG A 66 7.64 0.49 13.67
N ALA A 67 7.81 0.14 12.40
CA ALA A 67 8.01 1.11 11.33
C ALA A 67 6.78 2.02 11.14
N MET A 68 5.58 1.44 11.12
CA MET A 68 4.32 2.18 10.96
C MET A 68 3.97 3.04 12.19
N HIS A 69 4.37 2.60 13.39
CA HIS A 69 4.01 3.28 14.64
C HIS A 69 5.12 4.17 15.21
N ARG A 70 6.20 4.42 14.46
CA ARG A 70 7.25 5.34 14.91
C ARG A 70 6.67 6.74 15.14
N GLY A 71 6.67 7.20 16.41
CA GLY A 71 6.14 8.49 16.84
C GLY A 71 4.61 8.59 16.81
N VAL A 72 3.90 7.47 16.78
CA VAL A 72 2.46 7.37 17.01
C VAL A 72 2.23 7.07 18.48
N ALA A 73 1.39 7.86 19.17
CA ALA A 73 0.94 7.55 20.51
C ALA A 73 -0.10 6.41 20.45
N VAL A 74 0.27 5.24 20.97
CA VAL A 74 -0.62 4.06 21.01
C VAL A 74 -1.13 3.85 22.41
N GLN A 75 -2.46 3.69 22.56
CA GLN A 75 -3.13 3.43 23.82
C GLN A 75 -4.03 2.18 23.67
N ALA A 76 -4.01 1.31 24.67
CA ALA A 76 -4.96 0.19 24.71
C ALA A 76 -6.24 0.61 25.45
N LEU A 77 -7.41 0.43 24.84
CA LEU A 77 -8.73 0.64 25.47
C LEU A 77 -9.67 -0.50 25.09
N ASP A 78 -10.42 -0.99 26.07
CA ASP A 78 -11.52 -1.88 25.82
C ASP A 78 -12.81 -1.08 25.51
N LEU A 79 -13.08 -0.90 24.24
CA LEU A 79 -14.25 -0.14 23.76
C LEU A 79 -15.60 -0.83 24.01
N LYS A 80 -15.61 -2.03 24.62
CA LYS A 80 -16.82 -2.72 25.05
C LYS A 80 -17.25 -2.33 26.46
N THR A 81 -16.38 -1.61 27.19
CA THR A 81 -16.66 -1.17 28.58
C THR A 81 -17.05 0.32 28.60
N GLU A 82 -17.85 0.70 29.58
CA GLU A 82 -18.28 2.08 29.76
C GLU A 82 -17.09 3.04 29.98
N PRO A 83 -16.08 2.72 30.82
CA PRO A 83 -14.88 3.55 30.96
C PRO A 83 -14.09 3.67 29.65
N GLY A 84 -14.01 2.60 28.85
CA GLY A 84 -13.33 2.63 27.57
C GLY A 84 -14.05 3.52 26.55
N GLN A 85 -15.38 3.50 26.53
CA GLN A 85 -16.19 4.40 25.70
C GLN A 85 -16.04 5.87 26.13
N ALA A 86 -16.11 6.14 27.44
CA ALA A 86 -15.91 7.50 27.96
C ALA A 86 -14.54 8.05 27.57
N ALA A 87 -13.46 7.26 27.75
CA ALA A 87 -12.12 7.65 27.35
C ALA A 87 -11.99 7.87 25.83
N LEU A 88 -12.66 7.05 25.01
CA LEU A 88 -12.70 7.24 23.55
C LEU A 88 -13.35 8.59 23.19
N HIS A 89 -14.51 8.90 23.77
CA HIS A 89 -15.24 10.16 23.47
C HIS A 89 -14.46 11.40 23.89
N GLU A 90 -13.64 11.33 24.94
CA GLU A 90 -12.71 12.42 25.31
C GLU A 90 -11.68 12.67 24.18
N VAL A 91 -11.14 11.59 23.60
CA VAL A 91 -10.19 11.71 22.51
C VAL A 91 -10.87 12.19 21.23
N LEU A 92 -12.10 11.73 20.93
CA LEU A 92 -12.88 12.15 19.74
C LEU A 92 -13.20 13.64 19.77
N ARG A 93 -13.59 14.18 20.93
CA ARG A 93 -13.84 15.63 21.11
C ARG A 93 -12.63 16.48 20.74
N ALA A 94 -11.43 15.96 20.98
CA ALA A 94 -10.19 16.65 20.69
C ALA A 94 -9.61 16.32 19.31
N SER A 95 -10.29 15.52 18.48
CA SER A 95 -9.81 15.05 17.17
C SER A 95 -10.51 15.77 16.03
N ASP A 96 -9.81 15.96 14.93
CA ASP A 96 -10.35 16.54 13.70
C ASP A 96 -10.73 15.45 12.68
N LEU A 97 -10.09 14.27 12.81
CA LEU A 97 -10.28 13.13 11.91
C LEU A 97 -10.23 11.81 12.68
N LEU A 98 -11.18 10.92 12.40
CA LEU A 98 -11.20 9.52 12.84
C LEU A 98 -10.94 8.59 11.65
N LEU A 99 -9.93 7.71 11.76
CA LEU A 99 -9.74 6.57 10.87
C LEU A 99 -10.23 5.30 11.54
N THR A 100 -11.06 4.52 10.86
CA THR A 100 -11.55 3.23 11.38
C THR A 100 -11.56 2.17 10.30
N ALA A 101 -11.37 0.90 10.68
CA ALA A 101 -11.50 -0.28 9.82
C ALA A 101 -12.52 -1.29 10.38
N PHE A 102 -13.39 -0.86 11.27
CA PHE A 102 -14.48 -1.69 11.75
C PHE A 102 -15.56 -1.84 10.69
N ARG A 103 -16.14 -3.03 10.61
CA ARG A 103 -17.34 -3.25 9.79
C ARG A 103 -18.53 -2.43 10.32
N PRO A 104 -19.44 -1.95 9.45
CA PRO A 104 -20.55 -1.09 9.85
C PRO A 104 -21.37 -1.58 11.06
N PRO A 105 -21.73 -2.89 11.21
CA PRO A 105 -22.43 -3.34 12.40
C PRO A 105 -21.60 -3.26 13.69
N ALA A 106 -20.27 -3.36 13.59
CA ALA A 106 -19.42 -3.21 14.75
C ALA A 106 -19.31 -1.73 15.17
N LEU A 107 -19.23 -0.81 14.21
CA LEU A 107 -19.30 0.64 14.47
C LEU A 107 -20.62 1.01 15.15
N ALA A 108 -21.76 0.52 14.63
CA ALA A 108 -23.07 0.79 15.23
C ALA A 108 -23.16 0.30 16.66
N ARG A 109 -22.67 -0.92 16.97
CA ARG A 109 -22.66 -1.44 18.35
C ARG A 109 -21.77 -0.64 19.32
N LEU A 110 -20.75 0.05 18.77
CA LEU A 110 -19.85 0.92 19.55
C LEU A 110 -20.35 2.38 19.62
N GLY A 111 -21.51 2.70 19.03
CA GLY A 111 -21.98 4.09 18.94
C GLY A 111 -21.08 4.99 18.08
N LEU A 112 -20.38 4.40 17.13
CA LEU A 112 -19.44 5.10 16.23
C LEU A 112 -19.94 5.14 14.79
N ASP A 113 -21.23 4.87 14.57
CA ASP A 113 -21.84 5.06 13.26
C ASP A 113 -21.96 6.55 12.91
N ARG A 114 -22.18 6.81 11.63
CA ARG A 114 -22.22 8.18 11.09
C ARG A 114 -23.22 9.08 11.83
N ALA A 115 -24.42 8.58 12.09
CA ALA A 115 -25.47 9.39 12.70
C ALA A 115 -25.09 9.81 14.13
N THR A 116 -24.62 8.85 14.91
CA THR A 116 -24.18 9.07 16.30
C THR A 116 -22.97 10.02 16.35
N LEU A 117 -21.96 9.80 15.51
CA LEU A 117 -20.79 10.68 15.47
C LEU A 117 -21.09 12.09 15.01
N SER A 118 -21.97 12.26 13.99
CA SER A 118 -22.38 13.60 13.52
C SER A 118 -23.14 14.38 14.60
N ALA A 119 -23.95 13.69 15.40
CA ALA A 119 -24.68 14.33 16.49
C ALA A 119 -23.77 14.70 17.68
N ALA A 120 -22.88 13.80 18.07
CA ALA A 120 -22.00 13.99 19.23
C ALA A 120 -20.75 14.86 18.94
N HIS A 121 -20.24 14.79 17.72
CA HIS A 121 -18.98 15.41 17.29
C HIS A 121 -19.13 16.01 15.88
N PRO A 122 -19.93 17.06 15.67
CA PRO A 122 -20.25 17.60 14.34
C PRO A 122 -19.04 18.13 13.55
N HIS A 123 -17.95 18.46 14.24
CA HIS A 123 -16.68 18.90 13.64
C HIS A 123 -15.82 17.73 13.15
N LEU A 124 -16.06 16.50 13.64
CA LEU A 124 -15.22 15.36 13.40
C LEU A 124 -15.45 14.77 12.02
N SER A 125 -14.43 14.74 11.21
CA SER A 125 -14.45 13.96 9.96
C SER A 125 -14.15 12.48 10.24
N THR A 126 -14.69 11.58 9.42
CA THR A 126 -14.37 10.15 9.51
C THR A 126 -13.99 9.58 8.14
N VAL A 127 -12.99 8.71 8.13
CA VAL A 127 -12.68 7.83 6.99
C VAL A 127 -12.79 6.40 7.46
N SER A 128 -13.80 5.70 6.94
CA SER A 128 -14.06 4.28 7.24
C SER A 128 -13.45 3.41 6.14
N ILE A 129 -12.51 2.56 6.52
CA ILE A 129 -11.87 1.59 5.65
C ILE A 129 -12.72 0.31 5.67
N VAL A 130 -13.20 -0.11 4.51
CA VAL A 130 -14.02 -1.31 4.36
C VAL A 130 -13.45 -2.23 3.29
N GLY A 131 -13.85 -3.50 3.28
CA GLY A 131 -13.43 -4.44 2.24
C GLY A 131 -14.05 -4.10 0.89
N HIS A 132 -15.38 -3.87 0.88
CA HIS A 132 -16.15 -3.55 -0.32
C HIS A 132 -17.09 -2.37 -0.06
N PRO A 133 -17.53 -1.65 -1.10
CA PRO A 133 -18.43 -0.51 -0.91
C PRO A 133 -19.89 -0.95 -0.67
N GLY A 134 -20.68 -0.04 -0.11
CA GLY A 134 -22.13 -0.16 -0.01
C GLY A 134 -22.60 -1.37 0.78
N ARG A 135 -23.55 -2.13 0.22
CA ARG A 135 -24.13 -3.32 0.88
C ARG A 135 -23.13 -4.44 1.14
N ARG A 136 -22.03 -4.47 0.37
CA ARG A 136 -20.96 -5.46 0.52
C ARG A 136 -19.95 -5.12 1.62
N ALA A 137 -20.06 -3.97 2.29
CA ALA A 137 -19.11 -3.51 3.33
C ALA A 137 -18.96 -4.50 4.52
N ASN A 138 -19.93 -5.40 4.70
CA ASN A 138 -19.89 -6.45 5.73
C ASN A 138 -19.22 -7.76 5.27
N GLN A 139 -18.93 -7.90 3.98
CA GLN A 139 -18.31 -9.12 3.47
C GLN A 139 -16.87 -9.25 4.03
N PRO A 140 -16.48 -10.48 4.43
CA PRO A 140 -15.11 -10.73 4.83
C PRO A 140 -14.21 -10.65 3.60
N GLY A 141 -13.01 -10.12 3.80
CA GLY A 141 -12.00 -10.05 2.75
C GLY A 141 -10.68 -9.56 3.30
N HIS A 142 -9.64 -9.83 2.57
CA HIS A 142 -8.28 -9.36 2.80
C HIS A 142 -7.61 -9.07 1.46
N ASP A 143 -6.48 -8.44 1.47
CA ASP A 143 -5.68 -8.04 0.31
C ASP A 143 -5.73 -9.03 -0.86
N LEU A 144 -5.43 -10.31 -0.59
CA LEU A 144 -5.37 -11.35 -1.63
C LEU A 144 -6.71 -11.55 -2.32
N THR A 145 -7.83 -11.49 -1.57
CA THR A 145 -9.17 -11.69 -2.14
C THR A 145 -9.61 -10.49 -2.99
N TYR A 146 -9.22 -9.28 -2.61
CA TYR A 146 -9.47 -8.08 -3.41
C TYR A 146 -8.64 -8.07 -4.70
N GLN A 147 -7.38 -8.50 -4.64
CA GLN A 147 -6.56 -8.68 -5.83
C GLN A 147 -7.13 -9.73 -6.78
N ALA A 148 -7.63 -10.86 -6.24
CA ALA A 148 -8.29 -11.91 -7.05
C ALA A 148 -9.54 -11.38 -7.74
N GLU A 149 -10.41 -10.66 -7.01
CA GLU A 149 -11.63 -10.06 -7.55
C GLU A 149 -11.32 -9.02 -8.64
N ALA A 150 -10.26 -8.23 -8.47
CA ALA A 150 -9.79 -7.27 -9.47
C ALA A 150 -9.02 -7.92 -10.64
N GLY A 151 -8.88 -9.26 -10.67
CA GLY A 151 -8.17 -9.98 -11.72
C GLY A 151 -6.66 -9.73 -11.75
N LEU A 152 -6.06 -9.30 -10.65
CA LEU A 152 -4.62 -9.07 -10.54
C LEU A 152 -3.81 -10.34 -10.27
N LEU A 153 -4.48 -11.48 -10.09
CA LEU A 153 -3.86 -12.78 -9.91
C LEU A 153 -4.10 -13.62 -11.17
N ASP A 154 -3.05 -13.87 -11.91
CA ASP A 154 -3.05 -14.65 -13.16
C ASP A 154 -2.43 -16.04 -12.99
N THR A 155 -1.82 -16.31 -11.85
CA THR A 155 -1.14 -17.57 -11.54
C THR A 155 -1.41 -18.03 -10.11
N ALA A 156 -1.07 -19.27 -9.78
CA ALA A 156 -1.12 -19.80 -8.41
C ALA A 156 0.03 -19.28 -7.50
N ARG A 157 0.80 -18.28 -7.94
CA ARG A 157 1.85 -17.68 -7.14
C ARG A 157 1.30 -16.52 -6.32
N LEU A 158 1.70 -16.45 -5.05
CA LEU A 158 1.37 -15.30 -4.23
C LEU A 158 2.10 -14.04 -4.73
N PRO A 159 1.42 -12.89 -4.72
CA PRO A 159 2.06 -11.61 -5.00
C PRO A 159 3.22 -11.33 -4.03
N SER A 160 4.21 -10.60 -4.50
CA SER A 160 5.35 -10.19 -3.65
C SER A 160 5.02 -9.07 -2.67
N THR A 161 3.83 -8.51 -2.76
CA THR A 161 3.35 -7.41 -1.91
C THR A 161 1.84 -7.47 -1.72
N LEU A 162 1.34 -6.74 -0.72
CA LEU A 162 -0.08 -6.57 -0.41
C LEU A 162 -0.61 -5.35 -1.18
N LEU A 163 -0.87 -5.52 -2.48
CA LEU A 163 -1.13 -4.41 -3.39
C LEU A 163 -2.43 -3.66 -3.06
N ALA A 164 -3.52 -4.37 -2.77
CA ALA A 164 -4.81 -3.78 -2.41
C ALA A 164 -4.72 -2.96 -1.11
N ASP A 165 -4.05 -3.50 -0.09
CA ASP A 165 -3.85 -2.82 1.19
C ASP A 165 -2.96 -1.57 1.04
N MET A 166 -1.87 -1.67 0.28
CA MET A 166 -0.94 -0.56 0.07
C MET A 166 -1.55 0.55 -0.78
N THR A 167 -2.25 0.22 -1.87
CA THR A 167 -3.01 1.18 -2.68
C THR A 167 -4.15 1.78 -1.86
N GLY A 168 -4.88 0.95 -1.11
CA GLY A 168 -5.92 1.38 -0.19
C GLY A 168 -5.42 2.37 0.85
N ALA A 169 -4.23 2.16 1.41
CA ALA A 169 -3.63 3.12 2.35
C ALA A 169 -3.38 4.51 1.71
N LEU A 170 -3.02 4.56 0.42
CA LEU A 170 -2.87 5.82 -0.31
C LEU A 170 -4.22 6.51 -0.53
N VAL A 171 -5.25 5.75 -0.93
CA VAL A 171 -6.61 6.28 -1.10
C VAL A 171 -7.18 6.75 0.24
N VAL A 172 -6.93 6.03 1.35
CA VAL A 172 -7.30 6.48 2.71
C VAL A 172 -6.62 7.79 3.08
N MET A 173 -5.35 7.96 2.75
CA MET A 173 -4.63 9.22 2.99
C MET A 173 -5.22 10.36 2.15
N GLU A 174 -5.50 10.13 0.88
CA GLU A 174 -6.16 11.10 -0.01
C GLU A 174 -7.53 11.52 0.53
N ALA A 175 -8.38 10.56 0.88
CA ALA A 175 -9.68 10.80 1.49
C ALA A 175 -9.56 11.58 2.82
N ALA A 176 -8.58 11.25 3.65
CA ALA A 176 -8.33 11.93 4.91
C ALA A 176 -7.92 13.41 4.70
N MET A 177 -7.05 13.67 3.73
CA MET A 177 -6.66 15.04 3.37
C MET A 177 -7.85 15.83 2.82
N GLY A 178 -8.62 15.25 1.89
CA GLY A 178 -9.83 15.85 1.34
C GLY A 178 -10.87 16.15 2.42
N ALA A 179 -11.07 15.23 3.37
CA ALA A 179 -11.97 15.41 4.50
C ALA A 179 -11.56 16.60 5.39
N VAL A 180 -10.26 16.70 5.72
CA VAL A 180 -9.72 17.82 6.51
C VAL A 180 -9.87 19.13 5.78
N MET A 181 -9.58 19.19 4.48
CA MET A 181 -9.73 20.40 3.66
C MET A 181 -11.19 20.83 3.60
N GLN A 182 -12.12 19.92 3.34
CA GLN A 182 -13.55 20.21 3.30
C GLN A 182 -14.08 20.67 4.66
N ALA A 183 -13.69 20.00 5.74
CA ALA A 183 -14.12 20.38 7.09
C ALA A 183 -13.62 21.78 7.47
N ARG A 184 -12.40 22.14 7.11
CA ARG A 184 -11.87 23.51 7.32
C ARG A 184 -12.63 24.55 6.53
N ALA A 185 -13.10 24.23 5.33
CA ALA A 185 -13.87 25.15 4.50
C ALA A 185 -15.33 25.30 4.94
N SER A 186 -15.96 24.22 5.41
CA SER A 186 -17.39 24.19 5.76
C SER A 186 -17.69 24.39 7.25
N GLY A 187 -16.70 24.21 8.12
CA GLY A 187 -16.89 24.17 9.57
C GLY A 187 -17.50 22.86 10.09
N CYS A 188 -17.80 21.89 9.23
CA CYS A 188 -18.46 20.64 9.56
C CYS A 188 -17.61 19.44 9.13
N GLY A 189 -17.60 18.38 9.93
CA GLY A 189 -16.95 17.13 9.59
C GLY A 189 -17.64 16.41 8.43
N VAL A 190 -16.88 15.64 7.67
CA VAL A 190 -17.40 14.81 6.58
C VAL A 190 -17.13 13.34 6.84
N HIS A 191 -17.98 12.47 6.29
CA HIS A 191 -17.89 11.01 6.49
C HIS A 191 -17.65 10.34 5.14
N LEU A 192 -16.47 9.76 4.98
CA LEU A 192 -16.04 9.08 3.77
C LEU A 192 -15.85 7.58 4.03
N GLN A 193 -16.05 6.79 3.00
CA GLN A 193 -15.77 5.36 3.00
C GLN A 193 -14.76 5.05 1.89
N VAL A 194 -13.72 4.30 2.23
CA VAL A 194 -12.71 3.81 1.29
C VAL A 194 -12.80 2.29 1.27
N ALA A 195 -13.06 1.72 0.10
CA ALA A 195 -13.11 0.27 -0.10
C ALA A 195 -11.79 -0.24 -0.66
N LEU A 196 -11.24 -1.30 -0.05
CA LEU A 196 -9.99 -1.91 -0.51
C LEU A 196 -10.15 -2.63 -1.85
N SER A 197 -11.36 -3.16 -2.14
CA SER A 197 -11.70 -3.71 -3.47
C SER A 197 -11.65 -2.65 -4.57
N ASP A 198 -12.11 -1.41 -4.28
CA ASP A 198 -12.05 -0.31 -5.26
C ASP A 198 -10.61 0.14 -5.49
N ALA A 199 -9.79 0.15 -4.43
CA ALA A 199 -8.36 0.44 -4.54
C ALA A 199 -7.62 -0.62 -5.37
N ALA A 200 -7.99 -1.91 -5.23
CA ALA A 200 -7.48 -2.98 -6.08
C ALA A 200 -7.95 -2.81 -7.54
N GLY A 201 -9.24 -2.47 -7.76
CA GLY A 201 -9.79 -2.16 -9.07
C GLY A 201 -9.06 -0.99 -9.75
N PHE A 202 -8.77 0.08 -9.00
CA PHE A 202 -7.97 1.19 -9.51
C PHE A 202 -6.56 0.74 -9.94
N ALA A 203 -5.91 -0.12 -9.16
CA ALA A 203 -4.61 -0.69 -9.53
C ALA A 203 -4.69 -1.61 -10.76
N ALA A 204 -5.86 -2.22 -11.02
CA ALA A 204 -6.09 -3.09 -12.17
C ALA A 204 -6.42 -2.32 -13.46
N LEU A 205 -6.66 -1.02 -13.42
CA LEU A 205 -7.07 -0.21 -14.57
C LEU A 205 -6.21 -0.42 -15.83
N PRO A 206 -4.85 -0.43 -15.76
CA PRO A 206 -4.03 -0.68 -16.96
C PRO A 206 -4.28 -2.04 -17.60
N ARG A 207 -4.63 -3.06 -16.82
CA ARG A 207 -5.00 -4.39 -17.29
C ARG A 207 -6.39 -4.38 -17.94
N ASP A 208 -7.35 -3.71 -17.31
CA ASP A 208 -8.75 -3.70 -17.75
C ASP A 208 -8.93 -2.95 -19.08
N VAL A 209 -8.05 -1.99 -19.37
CA VAL A 209 -8.01 -1.30 -20.67
C VAL A 209 -7.06 -1.99 -21.68
N GLY A 210 -6.52 -3.17 -21.38
CA GLY A 210 -5.70 -3.96 -22.30
C GLY A 210 -4.26 -3.45 -22.48
N LEU A 211 -3.77 -2.57 -21.63
CA LEU A 211 -2.39 -2.08 -21.66
C LEU A 211 -1.41 -3.06 -21.00
N ALA A 212 -1.82 -3.68 -19.90
CA ALA A 212 -1.06 -4.66 -19.13
C ALA A 212 -1.80 -6.01 -19.07
N GLY A 213 -1.21 -7.02 -18.44
CA GLY A 213 -1.73 -8.39 -18.43
C GLY A 213 -1.07 -9.27 -19.50
N ALA A 214 -1.26 -10.58 -19.41
CA ALA A 214 -0.57 -11.55 -20.25
C ALA A 214 -0.78 -11.27 -21.76
N GLY A 215 0.30 -11.04 -22.51
CA GLY A 215 0.29 -10.79 -23.94
C GLY A 215 -0.09 -9.35 -24.38
N ALA A 216 -0.53 -8.50 -23.47
CA ALA A 216 -0.77 -7.08 -23.74
C ALA A 216 0.54 -6.34 -24.03
N LEU A 217 0.45 -5.11 -24.53
CA LEU A 217 1.62 -4.31 -24.91
C LEU A 217 2.68 -4.28 -23.82
N LEU A 218 2.30 -3.88 -22.59
CA LEU A 218 3.18 -3.87 -21.40
C LEU A 218 3.07 -5.15 -20.56
N GLY A 219 2.37 -6.15 -21.04
CA GLY A 219 2.23 -7.48 -20.46
C GLY A 219 3.05 -8.55 -21.17
N GLY A 220 4.12 -8.15 -21.85
CA GLY A 220 4.99 -9.03 -22.61
C GLY A 220 4.81 -8.95 -24.13
N GLY A 221 3.97 -8.08 -24.67
CA GLY A 221 3.84 -7.84 -26.12
C GLY A 221 5.09 -7.21 -26.72
N LEU A 222 5.74 -6.29 -26.01
CA LEU A 222 6.97 -5.62 -26.45
C LEU A 222 8.22 -6.40 -26.05
N PRO A 223 9.15 -6.71 -26.97
CA PRO A 223 10.44 -7.32 -26.62
C PRO A 223 11.29 -6.43 -25.71
N GLY A 224 11.25 -5.12 -25.89
CA GLY A 224 11.99 -4.15 -25.08
C GLY A 224 11.37 -3.89 -23.67
N TYR A 225 10.15 -4.40 -23.41
CA TYR A 225 9.50 -4.30 -22.12
C TYR A 225 9.18 -5.69 -21.57
N ALA A 226 10.15 -6.30 -20.93
CA ALA A 226 10.02 -7.66 -20.43
C ALA A 226 11.08 -8.01 -19.39
N VAL A 227 10.87 -9.14 -18.72
CA VAL A 227 11.88 -9.76 -17.86
C VAL A 227 12.51 -10.93 -18.58
N TYR A 228 13.84 -10.97 -18.62
CA TYR A 228 14.63 -12.03 -19.25
C TYR A 228 15.54 -12.72 -18.23
N ALA A 229 15.87 -13.98 -18.51
CA ALA A 229 16.96 -14.63 -17.81
C ALA A 229 18.31 -14.11 -18.29
N CYS A 230 19.23 -13.80 -17.38
CA CYS A 230 20.64 -13.55 -17.66
C CYS A 230 21.50 -14.71 -17.14
N ARG A 231 22.81 -14.65 -17.31
CA ARG A 231 23.72 -15.77 -16.97
C ARG A 231 23.64 -16.21 -15.50
N ASP A 232 23.42 -15.27 -14.59
CA ASP A 232 23.44 -15.48 -13.13
C ASP A 232 22.20 -14.93 -12.41
N GLY A 233 21.15 -14.53 -13.16
CA GLY A 233 19.97 -13.93 -12.56
C GLY A 233 18.87 -13.59 -13.56
N LEU A 234 18.20 -12.49 -13.28
CA LEU A 234 17.15 -11.92 -14.12
C LEU A 234 17.47 -10.47 -14.46
N VAL A 235 16.92 -9.99 -15.57
CA VAL A 235 17.00 -8.60 -16.02
C VAL A 235 15.62 -8.11 -16.44
N ALA A 236 15.21 -6.96 -15.93
CA ALA A 236 14.04 -6.21 -16.38
C ALA A 236 14.49 -5.14 -17.37
N LEU A 237 13.85 -5.09 -18.51
CA LEU A 237 14.01 -4.09 -19.56
C LEU A 237 12.74 -3.27 -19.67
N ALA A 238 12.90 -1.95 -19.88
CA ALA A 238 11.79 -1.02 -20.10
C ALA A 238 12.11 -0.01 -21.22
N ALA A 239 12.71 -0.48 -22.32
CA ALA A 239 13.09 0.32 -23.49
C ALA A 239 11.83 0.62 -24.34
N LEU A 240 11.02 1.56 -23.87
CA LEU A 240 9.75 1.95 -24.50
C LEU A 240 9.93 3.05 -25.54
N GLU A 241 10.75 4.03 -25.25
CA GLU A 241 11.00 5.15 -26.15
C GLU A 241 11.86 4.72 -27.35
N PRO A 242 11.66 5.30 -28.56
CA PRO A 242 12.37 4.88 -29.77
C PRO A 242 13.89 4.83 -29.61
N HIS A 243 14.49 5.83 -29.00
CA HIS A 243 15.95 5.90 -28.81
C HIS A 243 16.48 4.78 -27.89
N PHE A 244 15.72 4.39 -26.84
CA PHE A 244 16.08 3.24 -26.01
C PHE A 244 15.92 1.93 -26.76
N ALA A 245 14.83 1.78 -27.53
CA ALA A 245 14.60 0.59 -28.36
C ALA A 245 15.68 0.40 -29.42
N GLU A 246 16.12 1.48 -30.08
CA GLU A 246 17.21 1.48 -31.06
C GLU A 246 18.56 1.14 -30.40
N SER A 247 18.87 1.75 -29.23
CA SER A 247 20.08 1.47 -28.48
C SER A 247 20.14 0.00 -28.03
N LEU A 248 19.02 -0.52 -27.49
CA LEU A 248 18.91 -1.92 -27.11
C LEU A 248 19.07 -2.86 -28.34
N ALA A 249 18.41 -2.57 -29.45
CA ALA A 249 18.51 -3.38 -30.65
C ALA A 249 19.95 -3.46 -31.19
N ARG A 250 20.68 -2.35 -31.14
CA ARG A 250 22.09 -2.27 -31.57
C ARG A 250 22.99 -3.15 -30.72
N ILE A 251 22.92 -3.08 -29.39
CA ILE A 251 23.81 -3.86 -28.53
C ILE A 251 23.37 -5.33 -28.39
N ALA A 252 22.07 -5.62 -28.53
CA ALA A 252 21.56 -6.99 -28.51
C ALA A 252 21.69 -7.73 -29.86
N GLY A 253 22.10 -7.04 -30.91
CA GLY A 253 22.21 -7.61 -32.26
C GLY A 253 20.85 -7.86 -32.90
N GLY A 254 19.83 -7.06 -32.54
CA GLY A 254 18.49 -7.08 -33.10
C GLY A 254 17.37 -6.77 -32.09
N ALA A 255 16.24 -6.32 -32.62
CA ALA A 255 15.07 -5.90 -31.82
C ALA A 255 14.13 -7.07 -31.42
N SER A 256 14.37 -8.28 -31.94
CA SER A 256 13.49 -9.41 -31.65
C SER A 256 13.66 -9.94 -30.24
N ARG A 257 12.58 -10.50 -29.67
CA ARG A 257 12.60 -11.17 -28.38
C ARG A 257 13.72 -12.21 -28.27
N ALA A 258 13.94 -12.97 -29.36
CA ALA A 258 14.98 -14.00 -29.42
C ALA A 258 16.40 -13.41 -29.37
N ALA A 259 16.65 -12.28 -30.06
CA ALA A 259 17.94 -11.60 -30.03
C ALA A 259 18.25 -11.03 -28.64
N ILE A 260 17.29 -10.30 -28.06
CA ILE A 260 17.42 -9.73 -26.72
C ILE A 260 17.60 -10.84 -25.68
N ALA A 261 16.80 -11.91 -25.73
CA ALA A 261 16.93 -13.03 -24.80
C ALA A 261 18.29 -13.73 -24.89
N ARG A 262 18.85 -13.87 -26.10
CA ARG A 262 20.20 -14.44 -26.30
C ARG A 262 21.27 -13.53 -25.72
N TRP A 263 21.21 -12.23 -26.01
CA TRP A 263 22.11 -11.21 -25.47
C TRP A 263 22.08 -11.21 -23.94
N CYS A 264 20.90 -11.20 -23.31
CA CYS A 264 20.79 -11.26 -21.86
C CYS A 264 21.48 -12.51 -21.28
N ARG A 265 21.26 -13.70 -21.89
CA ARG A 265 21.86 -14.96 -21.40
C ARG A 265 23.37 -15.01 -21.48
N THR A 266 24.01 -14.26 -22.35
CA THR A 266 25.47 -14.21 -22.48
C THR A 266 26.16 -13.29 -21.47
N HIS A 267 25.40 -12.46 -20.75
CA HIS A 267 25.90 -11.49 -19.78
C HIS A 267 25.44 -11.81 -18.34
N GLY A 268 26.29 -11.51 -17.37
CA GLY A 268 25.89 -11.54 -15.96
C GLY A 268 25.20 -10.23 -15.54
N ALA A 269 24.49 -10.26 -14.42
CA ALA A 269 23.74 -9.11 -13.91
C ALA A 269 24.61 -7.85 -13.79
N ALA A 270 25.79 -7.95 -13.23
CA ALA A 270 26.72 -6.81 -13.09
C ALA A 270 27.18 -6.24 -14.45
N GLN A 271 27.37 -7.10 -15.45
CA GLN A 271 27.74 -6.66 -16.81
C GLN A 271 26.58 -5.93 -17.48
N LEU A 272 25.35 -6.42 -17.31
CA LEU A 272 24.14 -5.78 -17.85
C LEU A 272 23.88 -4.42 -17.22
N GLU A 273 24.12 -4.27 -15.90
CA GLU A 273 24.03 -2.96 -15.23
C GLU A 273 25.09 -1.97 -15.75
N ALA A 274 26.32 -2.42 -16.02
CA ALA A 274 27.36 -1.58 -16.60
C ALA A 274 27.00 -1.12 -18.02
N LEU A 275 26.54 -2.04 -18.88
CA LEU A 275 26.08 -1.72 -20.22
C LEU A 275 24.85 -0.80 -20.21
N ALA A 276 23.95 -0.95 -19.24
CA ALA A 276 22.83 -0.03 -19.07
C ALA A 276 23.28 1.40 -18.79
N ALA A 277 24.29 1.58 -17.94
CA ALA A 277 24.86 2.89 -17.63
C ALA A 277 25.62 3.49 -18.83
N GLU A 278 26.36 2.67 -19.59
CA GLU A 278 27.12 3.09 -20.76
C GLU A 278 26.22 3.53 -21.93
N HIS A 279 25.09 2.83 -22.11
CA HIS A 279 24.21 3.04 -23.26
C HIS A 279 22.89 3.75 -22.89
N ASP A 280 22.79 4.31 -21.68
CA ASP A 280 21.60 5.00 -21.14
C ASP A 280 20.33 4.17 -21.32
N LEU A 281 20.36 2.91 -20.91
CA LEU A 281 19.21 2.01 -21.06
C LEU A 281 18.41 1.87 -19.75
N PRO A 282 17.07 1.92 -19.79
CA PRO A 282 16.22 1.62 -18.64
C PRO A 282 16.19 0.10 -18.40
N LEU A 283 17.26 -0.38 -17.76
CA LEU A 283 17.49 -1.77 -17.46
C LEU A 283 17.85 -1.92 -15.98
N ARG A 284 17.36 -2.99 -15.35
CA ARG A 284 17.79 -3.45 -14.03
C ARG A 284 18.02 -4.93 -14.05
N ALA A 285 19.21 -5.37 -13.64
CA ALA A 285 19.53 -6.77 -13.48
C ALA A 285 19.77 -7.10 -12.01
N TRP A 286 19.39 -8.31 -11.61
CA TRP A 286 19.65 -8.79 -10.27
C TRP A 286 19.99 -10.28 -10.28
N PRO A 287 20.99 -10.72 -9.47
CA PRO A 287 21.31 -12.13 -9.35
C PRO A 287 20.14 -12.86 -8.65
N LEU A 288 19.84 -14.07 -9.11
CA LEU A 288 19.00 -14.97 -8.33
C LEU A 288 19.84 -15.47 -7.15
N GLU A 289 19.39 -15.18 -5.93
CA GLU A 289 19.98 -15.84 -4.77
C GLU A 289 19.87 -17.35 -4.98
N ARG A 290 21.01 -18.03 -5.06
CA ARG A 290 21.01 -19.50 -5.03
C ARG A 290 20.29 -19.88 -3.75
N ALA A 291 19.18 -20.61 -3.85
CA ALA A 291 18.46 -21.14 -2.72
C ALA A 291 19.50 -21.80 -1.81
N LYS A 292 19.74 -21.24 -0.62
CA LYS A 292 20.60 -21.90 0.37
C LYS A 292 20.02 -23.30 0.56
N PRO A 293 20.81 -24.37 0.43
CA PRO A 293 20.30 -25.70 0.64
C PRO A 293 19.65 -25.73 2.02
N ARG A 294 18.36 -26.11 2.08
CA ARG A 294 17.65 -26.29 3.36
C ARG A 294 18.48 -27.26 4.19
N ARG A 295 18.87 -26.83 5.38
CA ARG A 295 19.50 -27.76 6.34
C ARG A 295 18.47 -28.86 6.61
N PRO A 296 18.86 -30.15 6.48
CA PRO A 296 17.97 -31.26 6.82
C PRO A 296 17.54 -31.09 8.29
N GLY A 297 16.25 -31.03 8.58
CA GLY A 297 15.71 -30.99 9.93
C GLY A 297 14.90 -29.74 10.37
N GLN A 298 14.65 -28.72 9.53
CA GLN A 298 13.69 -27.68 9.87
C GLN A 298 12.29 -28.05 9.35
N VAL A 299 11.51 -28.67 10.22
CA VAL A 299 10.06 -28.82 10.06
C VAL A 299 9.42 -27.51 10.51
N ASN A 300 8.59 -26.89 9.63
CA ASN A 300 7.76 -25.77 10.04
C ASN A 300 6.74 -26.25 11.07
N THR A 301 6.85 -25.79 12.29
CA THR A 301 5.76 -25.74 13.28
C THR A 301 5.06 -24.41 13.17
#